data_a56203ff793b98590578d42a1941883b
#
_entry.id   a56203ff793b98590578d42a1941883b
#
_cell.length_a   1.000
_cell.length_b   1.000
_cell.length_c   1.000
_cell.angle_alpha   90.00
_cell.angle_beta   90.00
_cell.angle_gamma   90.00
#
_symmetry.space_group_name_H-M   'P 1'
#
loop_
_entity.id
_entity.type
_entity.pdbx_description
1 polymer ?
#
loop_
_entity_poly.entity_id
_entity_poly.type
_entity_poly.pdbx_seq_one_letter_code
_entity_poly.pdbx_strand_id
1 'polypeptide(L)'
;VLQYLPRLVEGGIAVNCQLVLCRGVNDGDELRRTLSDLLELTPMVQSIAAVPCGVTDYRKNLYPQVPFDKETSAEVIDIMEAFGDECKKRHGKRIIYPSDEWYLKAERPIPPAEFYEDFDQLENGVGMMRLYAEEFLEELAKPHRIYGSKKLDVVTGTMAAPLITEMMDELHRQYPMIEVTVHPIQNK
;
A
#
# COMPACT_ATOMS: atom_id res chain seq x y z
N VAL A 1 -0.97 11.73 20.92
CA VAL A 1 -0.23 10.49 20.62
C VAL A 1 1.26 10.74 20.75
N LEU A 2 1.86 11.70 20.03
CA LEU A 2 3.32 11.94 19.98
C LEU A 2 3.98 12.11 21.36
N GLN A 3 3.32 12.73 22.34
CA GLN A 3 3.86 12.90 23.69
C GLN A 3 4.07 11.58 24.47
N TYR A 4 3.44 10.48 24.03
CA TYR A 4 3.58 9.16 24.68
C TYR A 4 4.60 8.25 24.01
N LEU A 5 4.90 8.47 22.73
CA LEU A 5 5.84 7.64 21.97
C LEU A 5 7.24 7.57 22.63
N PRO A 6 7.88 8.68 23.03
CA PRO A 6 9.18 8.62 23.69
C PRO A 6 9.16 7.76 24.96
N ARG A 7 8.09 7.83 25.74
CA ARG A 7 7.94 7.04 26.97
C ARG A 7 7.80 5.54 26.68
N LEU A 8 7.11 5.16 25.59
CA LEU A 8 7.00 3.76 25.16
C LEU A 8 8.38 3.24 24.72
N VAL A 9 9.07 4.02 23.93
CA VAL A 9 10.42 3.73 23.42
C VAL A 9 11.43 3.62 24.58
N GLU A 10 11.43 4.55 25.53
CA GLU A 10 12.25 4.49 26.76
C GLU A 10 11.93 3.25 27.60
N GLY A 11 10.67 2.80 27.59
CA GLY A 11 10.23 1.56 28.21
C GLY A 11 10.59 0.28 27.46
N GLY A 12 11.32 0.37 26.35
CA GLY A 12 11.75 -0.78 25.53
C GLY A 12 10.66 -1.36 24.65
N ILE A 13 9.57 -0.60 24.37
CA ILE A 13 8.46 -1.05 23.53
C ILE A 13 8.75 -0.69 22.08
N ALA A 14 8.81 -1.68 21.21
CA ALA A 14 8.86 -1.50 19.76
C ALA A 14 7.52 -0.99 19.22
N VAL A 15 7.57 -0.05 18.28
CA VAL A 15 6.38 0.64 17.77
C VAL A 15 6.32 0.54 16.24
N ASN A 16 5.16 0.13 15.74
CA ASN A 16 4.78 0.25 14.33
C ASN A 16 3.79 1.41 14.20
N CYS A 17 4.06 2.33 13.28
CA CYS A 17 3.26 3.54 13.11
C CYS A 17 2.41 3.46 11.84
N GLN A 18 1.14 3.85 11.95
CA GLN A 18 0.29 4.11 10.79
C GLN A 18 -0.10 5.59 10.76
N LEU A 19 0.24 6.29 9.69
CA LEU A 19 -0.11 7.67 9.43
C LEU A 19 -1.33 7.70 8.51
N VAL A 20 -2.47 8.12 9.03
CA VAL A 20 -3.68 8.37 8.22
C VAL A 20 -3.60 9.81 7.72
N LEU A 21 -3.34 9.99 6.43
CA LEU A 21 -3.16 11.30 5.85
C LEU A 21 -4.48 11.91 5.39
N CYS A 22 -4.69 13.15 5.79
CA CYS A 22 -5.82 14.00 5.42
C CYS A 22 -5.30 15.18 4.60
N ARG A 23 -5.72 15.28 3.34
CA ARG A 23 -5.23 16.30 2.41
C ARG A 23 -5.42 17.72 2.97
N GLY A 24 -4.35 18.51 2.94
CA GLY A 24 -4.32 19.88 3.45
C GLY A 24 -4.34 20.00 4.97
N VAL A 25 -4.16 18.89 5.71
CA VAL A 25 -4.13 18.87 7.18
C VAL A 25 -2.80 18.37 7.71
N ASN A 26 -2.38 17.16 7.33
CA ASN A 26 -1.18 16.52 7.83
C ASN A 26 -0.33 15.88 6.70
N ASP A 27 -0.46 16.37 5.49
CA ASP A 27 0.38 16.12 4.33
C ASP A 27 1.51 17.16 4.20
N GLY A 28 2.23 17.15 3.09
CA GLY A 28 3.28 18.12 2.79
C GLY A 28 4.31 18.28 3.90
N ASP A 29 4.48 19.51 4.39
CA ASP A 29 5.48 19.84 5.43
C ASP A 29 5.16 19.22 6.80
N GLU A 30 3.87 19.04 7.14
CA GLU A 30 3.48 18.34 8.36
C GLU A 30 3.85 16.86 8.32
N LEU A 31 3.72 16.23 7.15
CA LEU A 31 4.20 14.86 6.94
C LEU A 31 5.71 14.77 7.11
N ARG A 32 6.46 15.69 6.49
CA ARG A 32 7.94 15.74 6.62
C ARG A 32 8.38 15.89 8.07
N ARG A 33 7.73 16.78 8.82
CA ARG A 33 7.99 16.98 10.25
C ARG A 33 7.70 15.71 11.04
N THR A 34 6.52 15.09 10.82
CA THR A 34 6.13 13.87 11.52
C THR A 34 7.11 12.73 11.26
N LEU A 35 7.55 12.54 10.00
CA LEU A 35 8.55 11.53 9.65
C LEU A 35 9.90 11.80 10.34
N SER A 36 10.34 13.06 10.37
CA SER A 36 11.57 13.46 11.07
C SER A 36 11.50 13.13 12.56
N ASP A 37 10.41 13.52 13.23
CA ASP A 37 10.21 13.27 14.67
C ASP A 37 10.18 11.76 14.99
N LEU A 38 9.54 10.96 14.13
CA LEU A 38 9.47 9.50 14.29
C LEU A 38 10.82 8.81 14.07
N LEU A 39 11.63 9.30 13.13
CA LEU A 39 12.97 8.76 12.86
C LEU A 39 13.95 8.98 14.01
N GLU A 40 13.77 10.03 14.82
CA GLU A 40 14.57 10.24 16.04
C GLU A 40 14.38 9.12 17.07
N LEU A 41 13.27 8.37 16.97
CA LEU A 41 12.95 7.26 17.87
C LEU A 41 13.42 5.89 17.35
N THR A 42 14.12 5.86 16.21
CA THR A 42 14.72 4.63 15.67
C THR A 42 15.87 4.17 16.59
N PRO A 43 16.07 2.85 16.87
CA PRO A 43 15.44 1.70 16.20
C PRO A 43 14.12 1.21 16.80
N MET A 44 13.58 1.84 17.82
CA MET A 44 12.36 1.36 18.47
C MET A 44 11.10 1.61 17.63
N VAL A 45 11.08 2.64 16.78
CA VAL A 45 10.13 2.74 15.66
C VAL A 45 10.63 1.81 14.57
N GLN A 46 9.94 0.68 14.39
CA GLN A 46 10.35 -0.41 13.50
C GLN A 46 9.80 -0.25 12.08
N SER A 47 8.61 0.32 11.96
CA SER A 47 8.02 0.61 10.64
C SER A 47 7.00 1.75 10.71
N ILE A 48 6.86 2.47 9.59
CA ILE A 48 5.95 3.59 9.41
C ILE A 48 5.23 3.40 8.07
N ALA A 49 3.92 3.21 8.10
CA ALA A 49 3.07 3.20 6.92
C ALA A 49 2.27 4.50 6.82
N ALA A 50 2.10 5.04 5.61
CA ALA A 50 1.15 6.10 5.34
C ALA A 50 0.00 5.58 4.49
N VAL A 51 -1.24 5.85 4.91
CA VAL A 51 -2.47 5.51 4.20
C VAL A 51 -3.32 6.76 3.98
N PRO A 52 -4.06 6.90 2.88
CA PRO A 52 -4.97 8.03 2.72
C PRO A 52 -6.18 7.88 3.62
N CYS A 53 -6.70 9.01 4.11
CA CYS A 53 -7.96 9.01 4.84
C CYS A 53 -9.10 8.57 3.91
N GLY A 54 -9.82 7.52 4.31
CA GLY A 54 -11.00 7.03 3.59
C GLY A 54 -12.14 8.07 3.63
N VAL A 55 -12.65 8.43 2.45
CA VAL A 55 -13.81 9.33 2.31
C VAL A 55 -15.00 8.50 1.86
N THR A 56 -16.07 8.52 2.65
CA THR A 56 -17.31 7.78 2.37
C THR A 56 -18.52 8.74 2.35
N ASP A 57 -19.61 8.32 1.71
CA ASP A 57 -20.87 9.07 1.66
C ASP A 57 -21.54 9.25 3.04
N TYR A 58 -21.10 8.51 4.05
CA TYR A 58 -21.65 8.51 5.41
C TYR A 58 -21.03 9.57 6.34
N ARG A 59 -20.27 10.53 5.81
CA ARG A 59 -19.57 11.57 6.59
C ARG A 59 -20.42 12.81 6.91
N LYS A 60 -21.74 12.68 7.04
CA LYS A 60 -22.63 13.80 7.41
C LYS A 60 -22.20 14.39 8.75
N ASN A 61 -22.04 15.71 8.81
CA ASN A 61 -21.63 16.48 10.00
C ASN A 61 -20.18 16.24 10.48
N LEU A 62 -19.33 15.58 9.72
CA LEU A 62 -17.90 15.49 9.97
C LEU A 62 -17.14 16.60 9.22
N TYR A 63 -15.90 16.86 9.65
CA TYR A 63 -15.02 17.80 8.95
C TYR A 63 -14.91 17.40 7.47
N PRO A 64 -15.14 18.35 6.54
CA PRO A 64 -15.07 18.06 5.12
C PRO A 64 -13.63 17.66 4.74
N GLN A 65 -13.48 16.45 4.22
CA GLN A 65 -12.22 15.93 3.71
C GLN A 65 -12.20 16.05 2.19
N VAL A 66 -11.09 16.51 1.66
CA VAL A 66 -10.82 16.50 0.21
C VAL A 66 -10.03 15.25 -0.10
N PRO A 67 -10.51 14.37 -1.00
CA PRO A 67 -9.73 13.20 -1.42
C PRO A 67 -8.40 13.61 -2.07
N PHE A 68 -7.39 12.77 -1.91
CA PHE A 68 -6.16 12.92 -2.69
C PHE A 68 -6.44 12.57 -4.16
N ASP A 69 -5.94 13.41 -5.06
CA ASP A 69 -5.91 13.17 -6.50
C ASP A 69 -4.56 12.57 -6.93
N LYS A 70 -4.36 12.42 -8.23
CA LYS A 70 -3.16 11.82 -8.81
C LYS A 70 -1.89 12.58 -8.41
N GLU A 71 -1.91 13.90 -8.56
CA GLU A 71 -0.77 14.78 -8.32
C GLU A 71 -0.39 14.79 -6.84
N THR A 72 -1.37 15.00 -5.97
CA THR A 72 -1.13 15.04 -4.51
C THR A 72 -0.77 13.67 -3.93
N SER A 73 -1.26 12.58 -4.54
CA SER A 73 -0.82 11.23 -4.19
C SER A 73 0.64 10.98 -4.59
N ALA A 74 1.05 11.47 -5.76
CA ALA A 74 2.44 11.41 -6.22
C ALA A 74 3.39 12.18 -5.27
N GLU A 75 2.97 13.36 -4.78
CA GLU A 75 3.76 14.14 -3.80
C GLU A 75 3.97 13.36 -2.49
N VAL A 76 2.94 12.67 -2.00
CA VAL A 76 3.07 11.81 -0.80
C VAL A 76 4.06 10.68 -1.04
N ILE A 77 3.99 10.00 -2.18
CA ILE A 77 4.95 8.94 -2.54
C ILE A 77 6.36 9.50 -2.53
N ASP A 78 6.61 10.65 -3.21
CA ASP A 78 7.93 11.25 -3.32
C ASP A 78 8.52 11.60 -1.93
N ILE A 79 7.69 12.11 -1.01
CA ILE A 79 8.11 12.39 0.37
C ILE A 79 8.47 11.09 1.09
N MET A 80 7.57 10.11 1.07
CA MET A 80 7.75 8.85 1.81
C MET A 80 8.94 8.05 1.31
N GLU A 81 9.12 7.98 -0.01
CA GLU A 81 10.26 7.28 -0.63
C GLU A 81 11.59 7.97 -0.30
N ALA A 82 11.65 9.30 -0.38
CA ALA A 82 12.87 10.04 -0.03
C ALA A 82 13.30 9.80 1.42
N PHE A 83 12.36 9.83 2.36
CA PHE A 83 12.64 9.51 3.77
C PHE A 83 13.01 8.03 3.97
N GLY A 84 12.33 7.11 3.27
CA GLY A 84 12.64 5.68 3.30
C GLY A 84 14.04 5.37 2.77
N ASP A 85 14.45 6.00 1.68
CA ASP A 85 15.79 5.88 1.09
C ASP A 85 16.87 6.40 2.02
N GLU A 86 16.62 7.56 2.64
CA GLU A 86 17.55 8.13 3.62
C GLU A 86 17.67 7.24 4.86
N CYS A 87 16.56 6.69 5.34
CA CYS A 87 16.57 5.75 6.45
C CYS A 87 17.37 4.48 6.10
N LYS A 88 17.16 3.92 4.91
CA LYS A 88 17.92 2.76 4.43
C LYS A 88 19.42 3.03 4.36
N LYS A 89 19.81 4.22 3.89
CA LYS A 89 21.24 4.64 3.86
C LYS A 89 21.84 4.74 5.24
N ARG A 90 21.10 5.29 6.22
CA ARG A 90 21.62 5.54 7.59
C ARG A 90 21.61 4.30 8.46
N HIS A 91 20.56 3.49 8.36
CA HIS A 91 20.26 2.39 9.29
C HIS A 91 20.33 1.00 8.65
N GLY A 92 20.55 0.91 7.32
CA GLY A 92 20.64 -0.36 6.60
C GLY A 92 19.28 -1.02 6.30
N LYS A 93 18.17 -0.47 6.80
CA LYS A 93 16.81 -0.97 6.59
C LYS A 93 15.87 0.19 6.21
N ARG A 94 14.96 -0.07 5.27
CA ARG A 94 13.82 0.81 4.99
C ARG A 94 12.73 0.52 6.04
N ILE A 95 12.22 1.56 6.68
CA ILE A 95 11.12 1.43 7.64
C ILE A 95 9.94 2.33 7.30
N ILE A 96 10.01 3.10 6.20
CA ILE A 96 9.00 4.08 5.79
C ILE A 96 8.45 3.67 4.44
N TYR A 97 7.11 3.49 4.39
CA TYR A 97 6.41 2.97 3.22
C TYR A 97 5.10 3.72 2.96
N PRO A 98 4.85 4.20 1.73
CA PRO A 98 3.50 4.53 1.30
C PRO A 98 2.73 3.23 1.06
N SER A 99 1.41 3.22 1.37
CA SER A 99 0.55 2.08 1.02
C SER A 99 0.33 1.96 -0.49
N ASP A 100 -0.07 0.78 -0.94
CA ASP A 100 -0.33 0.49 -2.36
C ASP A 100 -1.37 1.45 -2.96
N GLU A 101 -2.33 1.90 -2.16
CA GLU A 101 -3.36 2.85 -2.59
C GLU A 101 -2.78 4.16 -3.13
N TRP A 102 -1.65 4.63 -2.61
CA TRP A 102 -0.99 5.83 -3.11
C TRP A 102 -0.50 5.64 -4.54
N TYR A 103 0.14 4.50 -4.84
CA TYR A 103 0.64 4.18 -6.17
C TYR A 103 -0.50 4.06 -7.17
N LEU A 104 -1.60 3.39 -6.78
CA LEU A 104 -2.78 3.26 -7.62
C LEU A 104 -3.43 4.62 -7.93
N LYS A 105 -3.57 5.49 -6.93
CA LYS A 105 -4.11 6.85 -7.11
C LYS A 105 -3.20 7.73 -7.98
N ALA A 106 -1.89 7.60 -7.80
CA ALA A 106 -0.91 8.34 -8.60
C ALA A 106 -0.68 7.75 -10.00
N GLU A 107 -1.31 6.62 -10.33
CA GLU A 107 -1.07 5.85 -11.55
C GLU A 107 0.41 5.51 -11.74
N ARG A 108 1.10 5.22 -10.62
CA ARG A 108 2.49 4.77 -10.60
C ARG A 108 2.56 3.24 -10.45
N PRO A 109 3.58 2.58 -11.01
CA PRO A 109 3.75 1.15 -10.83
C PRO A 109 3.99 0.82 -9.35
N ILE A 110 3.41 -0.31 -8.90
CA ILE A 110 3.69 -0.86 -7.58
C ILE A 110 5.18 -1.27 -7.53
N PRO A 111 5.93 -0.87 -6.50
CA PRO A 111 7.32 -1.24 -6.35
C PRO A 111 7.59 -2.75 -6.39
N PRO A 112 8.81 -3.18 -6.73
CA PRO A 112 9.18 -4.59 -6.68
C PRO A 112 9.28 -5.10 -5.23
N ALA A 113 9.30 -6.42 -5.03
CA ALA A 113 9.29 -7.05 -3.70
C ALA A 113 10.44 -6.57 -2.80
N GLU A 114 11.62 -6.36 -3.36
CA GLU A 114 12.81 -5.92 -2.62
C GLU A 114 12.66 -4.53 -1.99
N PHE A 115 11.71 -3.73 -2.46
CA PHE A 115 11.38 -2.44 -1.86
C PHE A 115 10.75 -2.60 -0.48
N TYR A 116 9.95 -3.65 -0.28
CA TYR A 116 9.17 -3.89 0.93
C TYR A 116 9.91 -4.68 2.01
N GLU A 117 11.10 -5.18 1.70
CA GLU A 117 11.95 -5.98 2.61
C GLU A 117 11.15 -7.14 3.24
N ASP A 118 10.84 -7.10 4.53
CA ASP A 118 10.12 -8.15 5.25
C ASP A 118 8.59 -8.02 5.18
N PHE A 119 8.04 -7.06 4.43
CA PHE A 119 6.59 -6.78 4.33
C PHE A 119 5.93 -6.50 5.70
N ASP A 120 6.60 -5.78 6.57
CA ASP A 120 6.19 -5.51 7.97
C ASP A 120 4.83 -4.79 8.12
N GLN A 121 4.26 -4.26 7.04
CA GLN A 121 3.06 -3.42 7.05
C GLN A 121 1.94 -3.93 6.10
N LEU A 122 1.91 -5.24 5.82
CA LEU A 122 0.87 -5.83 4.94
C LEU A 122 -0.54 -5.50 5.39
N GLU A 123 -0.81 -5.54 6.69
CA GLU A 123 -2.12 -5.22 7.28
C GLU A 123 -2.59 -3.78 7.00
N ASN A 124 -1.64 -2.88 6.71
CA ASN A 124 -1.89 -1.51 6.33
C ASN A 124 -1.88 -1.30 4.80
N GLY A 125 -1.94 -2.37 4.02
CA GLY A 125 -1.96 -2.32 2.55
C GLY A 125 -0.64 -1.87 1.93
N VAL A 126 0.49 -2.18 2.58
CA VAL A 126 1.84 -1.91 2.06
C VAL A 126 2.42 -3.17 1.43
N GLY A 127 2.59 -3.18 0.12
CA GLY A 127 3.14 -4.32 -0.61
C GLY A 127 2.18 -5.49 -0.80
N MET A 128 0.94 -5.38 -0.36
CA MET A 128 -0.06 -6.45 -0.47
C MET A 128 -0.32 -6.83 -1.92
N MET A 129 -0.44 -5.83 -2.80
CA MET A 129 -0.67 -6.08 -4.23
C MET A 129 0.54 -6.74 -4.89
N ARG A 130 1.76 -6.35 -4.51
CA ARG A 130 2.98 -6.97 -5.00
C ARG A 130 3.04 -8.43 -4.58
N LEU A 131 2.91 -8.70 -3.29
CA LEU A 131 2.96 -10.05 -2.75
C LEU A 131 1.90 -10.95 -3.39
N TYR A 132 0.67 -10.44 -3.50
CA TYR A 132 -0.42 -11.19 -4.14
C TYR A 132 -0.14 -11.53 -5.61
N ALA A 133 0.41 -10.59 -6.38
CA ALA A 133 0.78 -10.83 -7.77
C ALA A 133 1.89 -11.88 -7.90
N GLU A 134 2.92 -11.81 -7.04
CA GLU A 134 4.03 -12.77 -7.05
C GLU A 134 3.58 -14.18 -6.66
N GLU A 135 2.82 -14.32 -5.56
CA GLU A 135 2.24 -15.60 -5.15
C GLU A 135 1.34 -16.21 -6.23
N PHE A 136 0.55 -15.37 -6.91
CA PHE A 136 -0.27 -15.82 -8.04
C PHE A 136 0.58 -16.36 -9.19
N LEU A 137 1.62 -15.64 -9.60
CA LEU A 137 2.52 -16.05 -10.69
C LEU A 137 3.33 -17.29 -10.31
N GLU A 138 3.78 -17.38 -9.08
CA GLU A 138 4.45 -18.59 -8.57
C GLU A 138 3.53 -19.81 -8.58
N GLU A 139 2.28 -19.65 -8.18
CA GLU A 139 1.30 -20.74 -8.24
C GLU A 139 0.99 -21.09 -9.69
N LEU A 140 0.80 -20.10 -10.54
CA LEU A 140 0.50 -20.30 -11.96
C LEU A 140 1.64 -21.04 -12.68
N ALA A 141 2.91 -20.84 -12.28
CA ALA A 141 4.08 -21.53 -12.85
C ALA A 141 4.13 -23.03 -12.51
N LYS A 142 3.36 -23.51 -11.52
CA LYS A 142 3.28 -24.91 -11.16
C LYS A 142 2.43 -25.68 -12.21
N PRO A 143 2.72 -26.95 -12.47
CA PRO A 143 1.92 -27.73 -13.43
C PRO A 143 0.52 -28.03 -12.86
N HIS A 144 -0.50 -27.51 -13.52
CA HIS A 144 -1.90 -27.79 -13.17
C HIS A 144 -2.58 -28.64 -14.25
N ARG A 145 -3.39 -29.61 -13.86
CA ARG A 145 -4.25 -30.38 -14.77
C ARG A 145 -5.66 -29.80 -14.74
N ILE A 146 -6.04 -29.17 -15.84
CA ILE A 146 -7.40 -28.61 -16.00
C ILE A 146 -8.20 -29.49 -16.95
N TYR A 147 -9.36 -29.95 -16.50
CA TYR A 147 -10.24 -30.79 -17.27
C TYR A 147 -11.42 -29.97 -17.79
N GLY A 148 -11.58 -29.95 -19.11
CA GLY A 148 -12.68 -29.29 -19.80
C GLY A 148 -12.56 -27.75 -19.78
N SER A 149 -13.52 -27.11 -20.44
CA SER A 149 -13.66 -25.66 -20.43
C SER A 149 -14.21 -25.14 -19.09
N LYS A 150 -13.73 -24.02 -18.60
CA LYS A 150 -14.18 -23.35 -17.38
C LYS A 150 -14.53 -21.90 -17.67
N LYS A 151 -15.54 -21.39 -16.96
CA LYS A 151 -15.86 -19.95 -16.91
C LYS A 151 -15.62 -19.46 -15.49
N LEU A 152 -14.92 -18.36 -15.38
CA LEU A 152 -14.57 -17.74 -14.11
C LEU A 152 -15.00 -16.27 -14.15
N ASP A 153 -15.87 -15.88 -13.24
CA ASP A 153 -16.24 -14.49 -13.00
C ASP A 153 -15.54 -14.00 -11.74
N VAL A 154 -14.68 -12.97 -11.88
CA VAL A 154 -13.91 -12.37 -10.79
C VAL A 154 -14.48 -11.00 -10.47
N VAL A 155 -14.97 -10.82 -9.24
CA VAL A 155 -15.49 -9.54 -8.77
C VAL A 155 -14.44 -8.84 -7.92
N THR A 156 -14.13 -7.59 -8.23
CA THR A 156 -13.09 -6.82 -7.51
C THR A 156 -13.46 -5.34 -7.44
N GLY A 157 -12.82 -4.59 -6.53
CA GLY A 157 -12.94 -3.14 -6.48
C GLY A 157 -12.30 -2.46 -7.71
N THR A 158 -12.82 -1.30 -8.12
CA THR A 158 -12.33 -0.57 -9.30
C THR A 158 -10.82 -0.29 -9.25
N MET A 159 -10.27 -0.05 -8.05
CA MET A 159 -8.87 0.31 -7.88
C MET A 159 -7.93 -0.89 -8.11
N ALA A 160 -8.33 -2.09 -7.70
CA ALA A 160 -7.55 -3.31 -7.90
C ALA A 160 -7.78 -3.96 -9.28
N ALA A 161 -8.85 -3.57 -9.99
CA ALA A 161 -9.26 -4.18 -11.25
C ALA A 161 -8.16 -4.24 -12.33
N PRO A 162 -7.32 -3.22 -12.54
CA PRO A 162 -6.24 -3.30 -13.53
C PRO A 162 -5.28 -4.46 -13.25
N LEU A 163 -4.77 -4.58 -12.02
CA LEU A 163 -3.86 -5.66 -11.64
C LEU A 163 -4.53 -7.03 -11.77
N ILE A 164 -5.77 -7.15 -11.27
CA ILE A 164 -6.52 -8.41 -11.37
C ILE A 164 -6.75 -8.80 -12.84
N THR A 165 -7.01 -7.83 -13.72
CA THR A 165 -7.18 -8.10 -15.15
C THR A 165 -5.88 -8.63 -15.76
N GLU A 166 -4.73 -7.99 -15.48
CA GLU A 166 -3.43 -8.48 -15.96
C GLU A 166 -3.13 -9.91 -15.51
N MET A 167 -3.43 -10.23 -14.25
CA MET A 167 -3.26 -11.58 -13.71
C MET A 167 -4.18 -12.59 -14.42
N MET A 168 -5.42 -12.22 -14.67
CA MET A 168 -6.40 -13.09 -15.36
C MET A 168 -6.07 -13.29 -16.83
N ASP A 169 -5.50 -12.27 -17.48
CA ASP A 169 -4.99 -12.38 -18.85
C ASP A 169 -3.80 -13.37 -18.92
N GLU A 170 -2.93 -13.36 -17.92
CA GLU A 170 -1.83 -14.32 -17.81
C GLU A 170 -2.36 -15.75 -17.59
N LEU A 171 -3.36 -15.92 -16.71
CA LEU A 171 -4.03 -17.20 -16.50
C LEU A 171 -4.65 -17.72 -17.81
N HIS A 172 -5.37 -16.87 -18.54
CA HIS A 172 -5.98 -17.25 -19.82
C HIS A 172 -4.93 -17.61 -20.88
N ARG A 173 -3.80 -16.87 -20.90
CA ARG A 173 -2.69 -17.15 -21.84
C ARG A 173 -2.10 -18.55 -21.61
N GLN A 174 -1.91 -18.92 -20.33
CA GLN A 174 -1.38 -20.25 -19.98
C GLN A 174 -2.43 -21.37 -20.12
N TYR A 175 -3.70 -21.06 -19.84
CA TYR A 175 -4.82 -22.00 -19.86
C TYR A 175 -5.98 -21.47 -20.71
N PRO A 176 -5.90 -21.52 -22.06
CA PRO A 176 -6.93 -20.93 -22.95
C PRO A 176 -8.33 -21.53 -22.79
N MET A 177 -8.46 -22.69 -22.14
CA MET A 177 -9.76 -23.30 -21.84
C MET A 177 -10.49 -22.64 -20.67
N ILE A 178 -9.84 -21.70 -19.95
CA ILE A 178 -10.44 -20.90 -18.89
C ILE A 178 -10.82 -19.56 -19.48
N GLU A 179 -12.13 -19.32 -19.61
CA GLU A 179 -12.66 -17.99 -19.95
C GLU A 179 -12.80 -17.18 -18.66
N VAL A 180 -12.17 -16.01 -18.58
CA VAL A 180 -12.26 -15.16 -17.40
C VAL A 180 -12.93 -13.83 -17.72
N THR A 181 -13.84 -13.41 -16.85
CA THR A 181 -14.45 -12.07 -16.90
C THR A 181 -14.20 -11.37 -15.57
N VAL A 182 -13.57 -10.19 -15.61
CA VAL A 182 -13.37 -9.35 -14.43
C VAL A 182 -14.47 -8.30 -14.33
N HIS A 183 -15.12 -8.22 -13.17
CA HIS A 183 -16.23 -7.31 -12.89
C HIS A 183 -15.79 -6.26 -11.86
N PRO A 184 -15.37 -5.05 -12.28
CA PRO A 184 -15.05 -3.97 -11.35
C PRO A 184 -16.31 -3.43 -10.66
N ILE A 185 -16.30 -3.37 -9.33
CA ILE A 185 -17.40 -2.82 -8.52
C ILE A 185 -16.92 -1.55 -7.82
N GLN A 186 -17.67 -0.47 -8.00
CA GLN A 186 -17.41 0.78 -7.33
C GLN A 186 -17.90 0.71 -5.88
N ASN A 187 -17.01 0.96 -4.92
CA ASN A 187 -17.35 1.16 -3.52
C ASN A 187 -18.00 2.52 -3.32
N LYS A 188 -19.05 2.58 -2.48
CA LYS A 188 -19.76 3.81 -2.13
C LYS A 188 -19.36 4.31 -0.74
#